data_b5adb6aa4198e4c39f16bc414f64441a
#
_entry.id   b5adb6aa4198e4c39f16bc414f64441a
#
_cell.length_a   1.000
_cell.length_b   1.000
_cell.length_c   1.000
_cell.angle_alpha   90.00
_cell.angle_beta   90.00
_cell.angle_gamma   90.00
#
_symmetry.space_group_name_H-M   'P 1'
#
loop_
_entity.id
_entity.type
_entity.pdbx_description
1 polymer ?
#
loop_
_entity_poly.entity_id
_entity_poly.type
_entity_poly.pdbx_seq_one_letter_code
_entity_poly.pdbx_strand_id
1 'polypeptide(L)'
;MKKIWFAIMAMATLCHGSASAATEAEFKAQQDSLSKAYGKYFGMAVAFMSEQRGGMNVDEFFKGLDVVMQADTANQGFMNGLAVGMELVSKMYQNRAQKNVVINKEIMLQALKDAALTKGLEQSAVSKAYSDMMVMEQDVEVTSRAFNPKTIAMKKAGEEYIAKILASGEGYVKTASGLVYKMLREGNGKHYGDNQDVRMLYVGKHVDGSVFDQSRDTTSLNTGSVVKGFQEAVMLMSPGAKMVAVLPADIAYGDRGAGRRQNGEFSIHPGETLIFEIETFDSPVKAEEAKVAPAPAASAAKAKSGVRAKNTNPGKKTNTKKGKK
;
A
#
# COMPACT_ATOMS: atom_id res chain seq x y z
N MET A 1 1.01 -7.32 -18.54
CA MET A 1 0.89 -6.35 -19.65
C MET A 1 2.19 -6.18 -20.48
N LYS A 2 3.12 -7.14 -20.47
CA LYS A 2 4.41 -7.05 -21.22
C LYS A 2 4.51 -7.96 -22.44
N LYS A 3 3.44 -8.65 -22.84
CA LYS A 3 3.51 -9.64 -23.96
C LYS A 3 2.67 -9.31 -25.20
N ILE A 4 1.97 -8.17 -25.23
CA ILE A 4 1.12 -7.79 -26.39
C ILE A 4 1.85 -6.82 -27.34
N TRP A 5 3.00 -6.25 -26.95
CA TRP A 5 3.74 -5.26 -27.76
C TRP A 5 4.69 -5.87 -28.80
N PHE A 6 4.88 -7.17 -28.83
CA PHE A 6 5.85 -7.82 -29.74
C PHE A 6 5.27 -8.38 -31.05
N ALA A 7 3.97 -8.27 -31.28
CA ALA A 7 3.36 -8.77 -32.52
C ALA A 7 3.26 -7.75 -33.67
N ILE A 8 3.73 -6.53 -33.48
CA ILE A 8 3.56 -5.43 -34.47
C ILE A 8 4.74 -5.31 -35.46
N MET A 9 5.81 -6.08 -35.29
CA MET A 9 7.04 -5.89 -36.09
C MET A 9 7.27 -6.88 -37.25
N ALA A 10 6.27 -7.68 -37.64
CA ALA A 10 6.48 -8.75 -38.63
C ALA A 10 5.71 -8.62 -39.95
N MET A 11 5.22 -7.42 -40.31
CA MET A 11 4.54 -7.25 -41.62
C MET A 11 5.02 -6.05 -42.45
N ALA A 12 6.29 -5.70 -42.36
CA ALA A 12 6.86 -4.59 -43.18
C ALA A 12 7.87 -5.08 -44.22
N THR A 13 7.65 -6.24 -44.81
CA THR A 13 8.47 -6.69 -45.95
C THR A 13 7.59 -7.36 -46.98
N LEU A 14 7.06 -6.55 -47.89
CA LEU A 14 6.72 -6.97 -49.27
C LEU A 14 6.02 -5.78 -49.98
N CYS A 15 6.80 -4.88 -50.58
CA CYS A 15 6.49 -4.12 -51.78
C CYS A 15 7.70 -3.25 -52.14
N HIS A 16 8.76 -3.89 -52.68
CA HIS A 16 9.74 -3.18 -53.49
C HIS A 16 9.35 -3.39 -54.97
N GLY A 17 8.31 -2.68 -55.36
CA GLY A 17 8.02 -2.44 -56.77
C GLY A 17 8.47 -0.99 -57.09
N SER A 18 9.15 -0.78 -58.22
CA SER A 18 9.63 0.50 -58.73
C SER A 18 8.58 1.59 -58.53
N ALA A 19 8.94 2.60 -57.73
CA ALA A 19 8.11 3.75 -57.46
C ALA A 19 7.96 4.63 -58.73
N SER A 20 6.94 4.39 -59.53
CA SER A 20 6.32 5.49 -60.25
C SER A 20 5.71 6.42 -59.23
N ALA A 21 5.95 7.74 -59.32
CA ALA A 21 5.41 8.70 -58.36
C ALA A 21 3.90 8.51 -58.22
N ALA A 22 3.48 8.05 -57.03
CA ALA A 22 2.07 7.82 -56.76
C ALA A 22 1.34 9.15 -56.92
N THR A 23 0.19 9.13 -57.57
CA THR A 23 -0.66 10.32 -57.70
C THR A 23 -1.19 10.70 -56.31
N GLU A 24 -1.54 11.95 -56.10
CA GLU A 24 -2.15 12.44 -54.85
C GLU A 24 -3.42 11.63 -54.47
N ALA A 25 -4.20 11.22 -55.47
CA ALA A 25 -5.39 10.39 -55.29
C ALA A 25 -5.06 8.96 -54.79
N GLU A 26 -3.99 8.35 -55.32
CA GLU A 26 -3.50 7.02 -54.85
C GLU A 26 -2.95 7.12 -53.43
N PHE A 27 -2.21 8.17 -53.09
CA PHE A 27 -1.74 8.41 -51.73
C PHE A 27 -2.88 8.59 -50.75
N LYS A 28 -3.87 9.38 -51.12
CA LYS A 28 -5.08 9.53 -50.29
C LYS A 28 -5.83 8.18 -50.09
N ALA A 29 -5.98 7.39 -51.14
CA ALA A 29 -6.62 6.07 -51.05
C ALA A 29 -5.83 5.11 -50.14
N GLN A 30 -4.47 5.21 -50.13
CA GLN A 30 -3.61 4.45 -49.20
C GLN A 30 -3.82 4.93 -47.75
N GLN A 31 -3.89 6.23 -47.49
CA GLN A 31 -4.18 6.79 -46.17
C GLN A 31 -5.55 6.37 -45.65
N ASP A 32 -6.59 6.37 -46.48
CA ASP A 32 -7.92 5.91 -46.13
C ASP A 32 -7.95 4.40 -45.83
N SER A 33 -7.22 3.63 -46.60
CA SER A 33 -7.04 2.19 -46.35
C SER A 33 -6.33 1.89 -45.03
N LEU A 34 -5.28 2.65 -44.74
CA LEU A 34 -4.57 2.57 -43.45
C LEU A 34 -5.47 2.96 -42.29
N SER A 35 -6.25 4.04 -42.42
CA SER A 35 -7.21 4.49 -41.42
C SER A 35 -8.26 3.43 -41.10
N LYS A 36 -8.79 2.75 -42.15
CA LYS A 36 -9.71 1.61 -41.96
C LYS A 36 -9.04 0.43 -41.26
N ALA A 37 -7.77 0.14 -41.56
CA ALA A 37 -7.01 -0.93 -40.92
C ALA A 37 -6.79 -0.63 -39.42
N TYR A 38 -6.43 0.61 -39.07
CA TYR A 38 -6.34 1.06 -37.67
C TYR A 38 -7.68 0.88 -36.94
N GLY A 39 -8.75 1.42 -37.50
CA GLY A 39 -10.10 1.31 -36.91
C GLY A 39 -10.52 -0.13 -36.66
N LYS A 40 -10.29 -1.01 -37.66
CA LYS A 40 -10.59 -2.44 -37.53
C LYS A 40 -9.76 -3.10 -36.43
N TYR A 41 -8.45 -2.88 -36.41
CA TYR A 41 -7.56 -3.45 -35.39
C TYR A 41 -7.94 -3.03 -33.97
N PHE A 42 -8.10 -1.73 -33.74
CA PHE A 42 -8.47 -1.22 -32.41
C PHE A 42 -9.87 -1.63 -32.00
N GLY A 43 -10.82 -1.67 -32.92
CA GLY A 43 -12.18 -2.16 -32.65
C GLY A 43 -12.18 -3.63 -32.21
N MET A 44 -11.43 -4.49 -32.90
CA MET A 44 -11.25 -5.90 -32.50
C MET A 44 -10.58 -6.04 -31.13
N ALA A 45 -9.56 -5.22 -30.85
CA ALA A 45 -8.87 -5.22 -29.56
C ALA A 45 -9.82 -4.79 -28.41
N VAL A 46 -10.67 -3.79 -28.65
CA VAL A 46 -11.70 -3.34 -27.69
C VAL A 46 -12.72 -4.44 -27.44
N ALA A 47 -13.23 -5.10 -28.48
CA ALA A 47 -14.17 -6.20 -28.35
C ALA A 47 -13.57 -7.37 -27.51
N PHE A 48 -12.34 -7.77 -27.84
CA PHE A 48 -11.63 -8.80 -27.10
C PHE A 48 -11.42 -8.45 -25.62
N MET A 49 -11.00 -7.20 -25.32
CA MET A 49 -10.84 -6.74 -23.94
C MET A 49 -12.18 -6.69 -23.18
N SER A 50 -13.26 -6.34 -23.85
CA SER A 50 -14.58 -6.32 -23.27
C SER A 50 -15.02 -7.71 -22.80
N GLU A 51 -14.83 -8.72 -23.64
CA GLU A 51 -15.15 -10.12 -23.30
C GLU A 51 -14.32 -10.61 -22.10
N GLN A 52 -13.03 -10.29 -22.05
CA GLN A 52 -12.13 -10.72 -20.95
C GLN A 52 -12.44 -10.07 -19.60
N ARG A 53 -13.11 -8.92 -19.59
CA ARG A 53 -13.39 -8.13 -18.37
C ARG A 53 -14.85 -8.19 -17.91
N GLY A 54 -15.63 -9.11 -18.42
CA GLY A 54 -17.03 -9.28 -17.99
C GLY A 54 -18.01 -8.30 -18.61
N GLY A 55 -17.65 -7.75 -19.76
CA GLY A 55 -18.47 -6.79 -20.53
C GLY A 55 -18.09 -5.34 -20.26
N MET A 56 -17.94 -4.58 -21.32
CA MET A 56 -17.75 -3.12 -21.29
C MET A 56 -18.96 -2.48 -21.98
N ASN A 57 -19.48 -1.40 -21.44
CA ASN A 57 -20.48 -0.62 -22.13
C ASN A 57 -19.84 0.06 -23.35
N VAL A 58 -20.08 -0.50 -24.54
CA VAL A 58 -19.45 -0.07 -25.79
C VAL A 58 -19.90 1.35 -26.17
N ASP A 59 -21.16 1.71 -25.87
CA ASP A 59 -21.67 3.05 -26.17
C ASP A 59 -20.97 4.12 -25.32
N GLU A 60 -20.80 3.86 -24.03
CA GLU A 60 -20.06 4.76 -23.14
C GLU A 60 -18.57 4.83 -23.50
N PHE A 61 -18.00 3.73 -23.98
CA PHE A 61 -16.64 3.72 -24.50
C PHE A 61 -16.50 4.66 -25.70
N PHE A 62 -17.40 4.57 -26.68
CA PHE A 62 -17.35 5.43 -27.86
C PHE A 62 -17.64 6.90 -27.53
N LYS A 63 -18.52 7.20 -26.59
CA LYS A 63 -18.69 8.59 -26.10
C LYS A 63 -17.38 9.18 -25.57
N GLY A 64 -16.64 8.42 -24.78
CA GLY A 64 -15.32 8.85 -24.26
C GLY A 64 -14.29 8.98 -25.37
N LEU A 65 -14.26 8.06 -26.33
CA LEU A 65 -13.35 8.10 -27.46
C LEU A 65 -13.59 9.32 -28.36
N ASP A 66 -14.87 9.61 -28.67
CA ASP A 66 -15.26 10.75 -29.52
C ASP A 66 -14.77 12.10 -28.94
N VAL A 67 -14.86 12.27 -27.61
CA VAL A 67 -14.35 13.48 -26.94
C VAL A 67 -12.87 13.70 -27.24
N VAL A 68 -12.07 12.63 -27.24
CA VAL A 68 -10.63 12.69 -27.51
C VAL A 68 -10.33 12.86 -28.99
N MET A 69 -11.06 12.15 -29.86
CA MET A 69 -10.85 12.18 -31.31
C MET A 69 -11.25 13.52 -31.96
N GLN A 70 -12.17 14.26 -31.33
CA GLN A 70 -12.58 15.60 -31.77
C GLN A 70 -11.69 16.71 -31.18
N ALA A 71 -10.71 16.36 -30.35
CA ALA A 71 -9.82 17.31 -29.72
C ALA A 71 -8.91 18.00 -30.78
N ASP A 72 -8.61 19.28 -30.56
CA ASP A 72 -7.61 20.01 -31.37
C ASP A 72 -6.22 19.50 -31.03
N THR A 73 -5.74 18.54 -31.81
CA THR A 73 -4.41 17.93 -31.60
C THR A 73 -3.25 18.84 -31.99
N ALA A 74 -3.50 19.96 -32.68
CA ALA A 74 -2.48 20.97 -33.02
C ALA A 74 -2.16 21.87 -31.80
N ASN A 75 -3.07 21.99 -30.85
CA ASN A 75 -2.86 22.78 -29.65
C ASN A 75 -2.15 21.96 -28.57
N GLN A 76 -0.84 22.16 -28.44
CA GLN A 76 -0.02 21.42 -27.46
C GLN A 76 -0.47 21.64 -26.01
N GLY A 77 -0.91 22.85 -25.66
CA GLY A 77 -1.40 23.16 -24.30
C GLY A 77 -2.68 22.38 -23.98
N PHE A 78 -3.60 22.29 -24.94
CA PHE A 78 -4.83 21.51 -24.82
C PHE A 78 -4.52 20.02 -24.67
N MET A 79 -3.63 19.46 -25.50
CA MET A 79 -3.24 18.06 -25.45
C MET A 79 -2.56 17.68 -24.13
N ASN A 80 -1.70 18.55 -23.60
CA ASN A 80 -1.10 18.36 -22.29
C ASN A 80 -2.15 18.38 -21.18
N GLY A 81 -3.12 19.29 -21.25
CA GLY A 81 -4.24 19.37 -20.30
C GLY A 81 -5.11 18.11 -20.31
N LEU A 82 -5.38 17.57 -21.50
CA LEU A 82 -6.14 16.33 -21.68
C LEU A 82 -5.41 15.13 -21.06
N ALA A 83 -4.09 15.01 -21.29
CA ALA A 83 -3.28 13.93 -20.73
C ALA A 83 -3.26 13.97 -19.19
N VAL A 84 -3.02 15.15 -18.60
CA VAL A 84 -3.06 15.33 -17.14
C VAL A 84 -4.45 15.06 -16.60
N GLY A 85 -5.51 15.51 -17.27
CA GLY A 85 -6.90 15.25 -16.86
C GLY A 85 -7.24 13.77 -16.81
N MET A 86 -6.83 12.99 -17.81
CA MET A 86 -7.02 11.54 -17.84
C MET A 86 -6.27 10.84 -16.70
N GLU A 87 -5.05 11.26 -16.40
CA GLU A 87 -4.27 10.73 -15.27
C GLU A 87 -4.96 11.01 -13.93
N LEU A 88 -5.42 12.25 -13.72
CA LEU A 88 -6.13 12.64 -12.50
C LEU A 88 -7.44 11.85 -12.31
N VAL A 89 -8.23 11.69 -13.37
CA VAL A 89 -9.48 10.89 -13.32
C VAL A 89 -9.17 9.42 -13.00
N SER A 90 -8.12 8.86 -13.62
CA SER A 90 -7.68 7.50 -13.33
C SER A 90 -7.27 7.34 -11.86
N LYS A 91 -6.51 8.29 -11.32
CA LYS A 91 -6.11 8.32 -9.90
C LYS A 91 -7.31 8.42 -8.96
N MET A 92 -8.27 9.29 -9.28
CA MET A 92 -9.52 9.42 -8.50
C MET A 92 -10.32 8.12 -8.49
N TYR A 93 -10.45 7.47 -9.65
CA TYR A 93 -11.12 6.18 -9.75
C TYR A 93 -10.43 5.10 -8.91
N GLN A 94 -9.10 4.98 -9.01
CA GLN A 94 -8.32 4.02 -8.23
C GLN A 94 -8.45 4.27 -6.72
N ASN A 95 -8.36 5.52 -6.29
CA ASN A 95 -8.53 5.87 -4.87
C ASN A 95 -9.90 5.50 -4.35
N ARG A 96 -10.97 5.77 -5.13
CA ARG A 96 -12.33 5.38 -4.77
C ARG A 96 -12.50 3.86 -4.71
N ALA A 97 -12.04 3.16 -5.75
CA ALA A 97 -12.26 1.71 -5.89
C ALA A 97 -11.43 0.88 -4.90
N GLN A 98 -10.18 1.27 -4.64
CA GLN A 98 -9.23 0.47 -3.86
C GLN A 98 -9.12 0.90 -2.40
N LYS A 99 -9.35 2.20 -2.14
CA LYS A 99 -9.10 2.81 -0.83
C LYS A 99 -10.35 3.38 -0.18
N ASN A 100 -11.48 3.40 -0.91
CA ASN A 100 -12.71 4.11 -0.50
C ASN A 100 -12.48 5.61 -0.21
N VAL A 101 -11.49 6.21 -0.90
CA VAL A 101 -11.16 7.65 -0.78
C VAL A 101 -11.82 8.40 -1.94
N VAL A 102 -12.67 9.36 -1.62
CA VAL A 102 -13.35 10.21 -2.60
C VAL A 102 -12.67 11.57 -2.65
N ILE A 103 -12.16 11.93 -3.83
CA ILE A 103 -11.58 13.26 -4.09
C ILE A 103 -12.66 14.15 -4.70
N ASN A 104 -12.92 15.30 -4.08
CA ASN A 104 -13.83 16.31 -4.63
C ASN A 104 -13.20 16.97 -5.86
N LYS A 105 -13.82 16.76 -7.02
CA LYS A 105 -13.32 17.20 -8.32
C LYS A 105 -13.23 18.73 -8.43
N GLU A 106 -14.24 19.43 -7.93
CA GLU A 106 -14.36 20.89 -8.03
C GLU A 106 -13.27 21.55 -7.19
N ILE A 107 -13.09 21.11 -5.95
CA ILE A 107 -12.04 21.61 -5.04
C ILE A 107 -10.66 21.33 -5.63
N MET A 108 -10.43 20.11 -6.14
CA MET A 108 -9.17 19.73 -6.75
C MET A 108 -8.84 20.60 -7.99
N LEU A 109 -9.81 20.80 -8.88
CA LEU A 109 -9.61 21.63 -10.09
C LEU A 109 -9.34 23.08 -9.75
N GLN A 110 -9.99 23.65 -8.73
CA GLN A 110 -9.73 25.02 -8.31
C GLN A 110 -8.30 25.15 -7.75
N ALA A 111 -7.93 24.27 -6.82
CA ALA A 111 -6.58 24.24 -6.24
C ALA A 111 -5.49 24.04 -7.30
N LEU A 112 -5.75 23.21 -8.32
CA LEU A 112 -4.83 23.00 -9.44
C LEU A 112 -4.63 24.28 -10.24
N LYS A 113 -5.71 25.00 -10.58
CA LYS A 113 -5.63 26.28 -11.32
C LYS A 113 -4.84 27.32 -10.53
N ASP A 114 -5.13 27.46 -9.24
CA ASP A 114 -4.46 28.43 -8.39
C ASP A 114 -2.96 28.14 -8.27
N ALA A 115 -2.59 26.87 -8.06
CA ALA A 115 -1.20 26.45 -7.99
C ALA A 115 -0.46 26.61 -9.31
N ALA A 116 -1.10 26.28 -10.45
CA ALA A 116 -0.48 26.37 -11.79
C ALA A 116 -0.17 27.82 -12.23
N LEU A 117 -0.86 28.79 -11.65
CA LEU A 117 -0.62 30.22 -11.93
C LEU A 117 0.46 30.85 -11.03
N THR A 118 0.96 30.11 -10.04
CA THR A 118 2.00 30.59 -9.12
C THR A 118 3.34 30.67 -9.84
N LYS A 119 3.99 31.84 -9.76
CA LYS A 119 5.32 32.08 -10.36
C LYS A 119 6.42 31.90 -9.32
N GLY A 120 7.63 31.57 -9.77
CA GLY A 120 8.81 31.48 -8.91
C GLY A 120 8.80 30.29 -7.96
N LEU A 121 8.10 29.20 -8.30
CA LEU A 121 8.10 27.97 -7.50
C LEU A 121 9.47 27.30 -7.51
N GLU A 122 10.00 27.04 -6.33
CA GLU A 122 11.19 26.23 -6.15
C GLU A 122 10.85 24.72 -6.11
N GLN A 123 11.79 23.90 -6.55
CA GLN A 123 11.65 22.44 -6.52
C GLN A 123 11.37 21.91 -5.10
N SER A 124 11.91 22.55 -4.08
CA SER A 124 11.67 22.25 -2.65
C SER A 124 10.20 22.37 -2.28
N ALA A 125 9.51 23.41 -2.75
CA ALA A 125 8.09 23.61 -2.50
C ALA A 125 7.23 22.52 -3.17
N VAL A 126 7.58 22.13 -4.40
CA VAL A 126 6.89 21.04 -5.11
C VAL A 126 7.08 19.70 -4.38
N SER A 127 8.32 19.41 -3.93
CA SER A 127 8.63 18.19 -3.19
C SER A 127 7.89 18.13 -1.85
N LYS A 128 7.79 19.29 -1.16
CA LYS A 128 7.02 19.39 0.08
C LYS A 128 5.52 19.14 -0.17
N ALA A 129 4.92 19.78 -1.16
CA ALA A 129 3.52 19.60 -1.51
C ALA A 129 3.19 18.12 -1.83
N TYR A 130 4.11 17.43 -2.54
CA TYR A 130 3.98 16.01 -2.81
C TYR A 130 4.01 15.17 -1.53
N SER A 131 4.96 15.45 -0.63
CA SER A 131 5.05 14.75 0.66
C SER A 131 3.81 14.96 1.51
N ASP A 132 3.34 16.22 1.62
CA ASP A 132 2.14 16.57 2.37
C ASP A 132 0.90 15.85 1.81
N MET A 133 0.76 15.82 0.49
CA MET A 133 -0.32 15.09 -0.20
C MET A 133 -0.30 13.60 0.13
N MET A 134 0.87 12.96 0.12
CA MET A 134 1.01 11.53 0.42
C MET A 134 0.63 11.21 1.86
N VAL A 135 1.00 12.07 2.81
CA VAL A 135 0.60 11.93 4.22
C VAL A 135 -0.91 12.06 4.35
N MET A 136 -1.51 13.10 3.76
CA MET A 136 -2.97 13.30 3.79
C MET A 136 -3.73 12.14 3.13
N GLU A 137 -3.25 11.63 1.99
CA GLU A 137 -3.87 10.47 1.32
C GLU A 137 -3.87 9.25 2.25
N GLN A 138 -2.76 9.00 2.96
CA GLN A 138 -2.66 7.90 3.91
C GLN A 138 -3.61 8.09 5.10
N ASP A 139 -3.70 9.28 5.66
CA ASP A 139 -4.56 9.57 6.81
C ASP A 139 -6.04 9.43 6.45
N VAL A 140 -6.45 9.95 5.29
CA VAL A 140 -7.83 9.80 4.78
C VAL A 140 -8.13 8.32 4.47
N GLU A 141 -7.17 7.56 3.91
CA GLU A 141 -7.34 6.12 3.68
C GLU A 141 -7.57 5.36 5.01
N VAL A 142 -6.78 5.66 6.06
CA VAL A 142 -6.94 5.03 7.38
C VAL A 142 -8.30 5.41 7.98
N THR A 143 -8.66 6.69 7.93
CA THR A 143 -9.96 7.17 8.42
C THR A 143 -11.12 6.52 7.67
N SER A 144 -11.01 6.36 6.34
CA SER A 144 -12.04 5.72 5.54
C SER A 144 -12.27 4.24 5.93
N ARG A 145 -11.24 3.58 6.43
CA ARG A 145 -11.35 2.19 6.92
C ARG A 145 -12.26 2.08 8.14
N ALA A 146 -12.30 3.10 9.01
CA ALA A 146 -13.21 3.13 10.16
C ALA A 146 -14.68 3.00 9.75
N PHE A 147 -15.03 3.54 8.57
CA PHE A 147 -16.39 3.48 8.01
C PHE A 147 -16.65 2.24 7.14
N ASN A 148 -15.66 1.37 6.97
CA ASN A 148 -15.83 0.14 6.22
C ASN A 148 -16.75 -0.83 6.99
N PRO A 149 -17.81 -1.40 6.38
CA PRO A 149 -18.71 -2.33 7.05
C PRO A 149 -17.99 -3.51 7.71
N LYS A 150 -16.91 -4.01 7.09
CA LYS A 150 -16.09 -5.08 7.67
C LYS A 150 -15.38 -4.64 8.95
N THR A 151 -14.82 -3.43 8.96
CA THR A 151 -14.17 -2.87 10.17
C THR A 151 -15.17 -2.68 11.31
N ILE A 152 -16.36 -2.15 10.99
CA ILE A 152 -17.45 -1.98 11.96
C ILE A 152 -17.87 -3.34 12.53
N ALA A 153 -18.02 -4.35 11.68
CA ALA A 153 -18.35 -5.70 12.11
C ALA A 153 -17.25 -6.31 12.99
N MET A 154 -15.97 -6.08 12.67
CA MET A 154 -14.86 -6.54 13.51
C MET A 154 -14.84 -5.88 14.89
N LYS A 155 -15.04 -4.57 14.98
CA LYS A 155 -15.16 -3.87 16.28
C LYS A 155 -16.30 -4.44 17.10
N LYS A 156 -17.48 -4.60 16.49
CA LYS A 156 -18.65 -5.16 17.16
C LYS A 156 -18.38 -6.58 17.67
N ALA A 157 -17.80 -7.46 16.87
CA ALA A 157 -17.45 -8.81 17.29
C ALA A 157 -16.46 -8.81 18.47
N GLY A 158 -15.50 -7.89 18.47
CA GLY A 158 -14.57 -7.71 19.58
C GLY A 158 -15.25 -7.23 20.86
N GLU A 159 -16.17 -6.28 20.76
CA GLU A 159 -16.97 -5.78 21.88
C GLU A 159 -17.85 -6.89 22.48
N GLU A 160 -18.51 -7.68 21.63
CA GLU A 160 -19.32 -8.83 22.04
C GLU A 160 -18.47 -9.89 22.74
N TYR A 161 -17.29 -10.18 22.22
CA TYR A 161 -16.34 -11.10 22.86
C TYR A 161 -15.91 -10.60 24.25
N ILE A 162 -15.52 -9.34 24.34
CA ILE A 162 -15.12 -8.72 25.62
C ILE A 162 -16.28 -8.76 26.63
N ALA A 163 -17.49 -8.39 26.22
CA ALA A 163 -18.67 -8.46 27.07
C ALA A 163 -18.91 -9.87 27.60
N LYS A 164 -18.78 -10.88 26.72
CA LYS A 164 -18.96 -12.28 27.07
C LYS A 164 -17.94 -12.74 28.11
N ILE A 165 -16.64 -12.46 27.95
CA ILE A 165 -15.61 -12.91 28.90
C ILE A 165 -15.69 -12.18 30.25
N LEU A 166 -16.08 -10.91 30.26
CA LEU A 166 -16.30 -10.16 31.49
C LEU A 166 -17.52 -10.69 32.27
N ALA A 167 -18.56 -11.14 31.58
CA ALA A 167 -19.76 -11.76 32.19
C ALA A 167 -19.56 -13.22 32.59
N SER A 168 -18.49 -13.90 32.17
CA SER A 168 -18.27 -15.33 32.41
C SER A 168 -17.97 -15.67 33.87
N GLY A 169 -17.58 -14.69 34.67
CA GLY A 169 -17.16 -14.93 36.07
C GLY A 169 -15.76 -15.58 36.19
N GLU A 170 -15.00 -15.70 35.11
CA GLU A 170 -13.69 -16.33 35.08
C GLU A 170 -12.55 -15.51 35.64
N GLY A 171 -12.81 -14.32 36.21
CA GLY A 171 -11.79 -13.47 36.82
C GLY A 171 -11.08 -12.52 35.83
N TYR A 172 -11.72 -12.20 34.71
CA TYR A 172 -11.25 -11.13 33.83
C TYR A 172 -11.49 -9.76 34.44
N VAL A 173 -10.51 -8.87 34.32
CA VAL A 173 -10.52 -7.48 34.79
C VAL A 173 -10.35 -6.54 33.63
N LYS A 174 -11.12 -5.44 33.60
CA LYS A 174 -10.99 -4.37 32.59
C LYS A 174 -10.31 -3.15 33.18
N THR A 175 -9.29 -2.63 32.52
CA THR A 175 -8.59 -1.37 32.89
C THR A 175 -9.29 -0.14 32.32
N ALA A 176 -8.84 1.04 32.72
CA ALA A 176 -9.36 2.31 32.22
C ALA A 176 -9.07 2.53 30.72
N SER A 177 -7.98 1.98 30.17
CA SER A 177 -7.65 2.02 28.75
C SER A 177 -8.54 1.12 27.88
N GLY A 178 -9.27 0.19 28.52
CA GLY A 178 -10.07 -0.82 27.84
C GLY A 178 -9.39 -2.19 27.72
N LEU A 179 -8.13 -2.34 28.11
CA LEU A 179 -7.47 -3.64 28.21
C LEU A 179 -8.29 -4.56 29.11
N VAL A 180 -8.54 -5.79 28.65
CA VAL A 180 -9.15 -6.84 29.48
C VAL A 180 -8.13 -7.95 29.68
N TYR A 181 -7.89 -8.33 30.92
CA TYR A 181 -6.89 -9.35 31.22
C TYR A 181 -7.33 -10.29 32.33
N LYS A 182 -6.71 -11.46 32.34
CA LYS A 182 -6.81 -12.44 33.42
C LYS A 182 -5.42 -12.94 33.77
N MET A 183 -4.99 -12.72 35.01
CA MET A 183 -3.75 -13.29 35.51
C MET A 183 -3.96 -14.78 35.78
N LEU A 184 -3.17 -15.62 35.09
CA LEU A 184 -3.20 -17.08 35.28
C LEU A 184 -2.18 -17.53 36.32
N ARG A 185 -1.12 -16.82 36.45
CA ARG A 185 -0.05 -17.03 37.43
C ARG A 185 0.59 -15.70 37.78
N GLU A 186 0.68 -15.40 39.07
CA GLU A 186 1.41 -14.24 39.55
C GLU A 186 2.92 -14.48 39.41
N GLY A 187 3.66 -13.41 39.21
CA GLY A 187 5.12 -13.44 39.19
C GLY A 187 5.73 -13.09 40.53
N ASN A 188 7.01 -12.62 40.51
CA ASN A 188 7.76 -12.28 41.73
C ASN A 188 7.41 -10.90 42.33
N GLY A 189 6.41 -10.18 41.79
CA GLY A 189 5.91 -8.91 42.27
C GLY A 189 6.72 -7.67 41.83
N LYS A 190 7.82 -7.82 41.13
CA LYS A 190 8.61 -6.71 40.58
C LYS A 190 8.13 -6.40 39.16
N HIS A 191 7.21 -5.46 39.03
CA HIS A 191 6.65 -5.08 37.74
C HIS A 191 7.68 -4.50 36.77
N TYR A 192 7.41 -4.69 35.47
CA TYR A 192 8.22 -4.13 34.41
C TYR A 192 7.93 -2.63 34.21
N GLY A 193 8.94 -1.90 33.76
CA GLY A 193 8.84 -0.47 33.43
C GLY A 193 8.58 -0.20 31.96
N ASP A 194 8.43 1.09 31.65
CA ASP A 194 8.40 1.57 30.28
C ASP A 194 9.79 1.45 29.63
N ASN A 195 9.81 1.22 28.31
CA ASN A 195 11.01 1.10 27.50
C ASN A 195 12.04 0.07 28.03
N GLN A 196 11.52 -1.01 28.59
CA GLN A 196 12.31 -2.10 29.18
C GLN A 196 12.25 -3.35 28.30
N ASP A 197 13.39 -4.03 28.14
CA ASP A 197 13.45 -5.32 27.48
C ASP A 197 12.95 -6.42 28.43
N VAL A 198 11.94 -7.15 27.98
CA VAL A 198 11.30 -8.22 28.76
C VAL A 198 11.40 -9.53 28.01
N ARG A 199 11.92 -10.54 28.70
CA ARG A 199 12.00 -11.90 28.18
C ARG A 199 10.67 -12.61 28.37
N MET A 200 10.09 -13.10 27.27
CA MET A 200 8.76 -13.70 27.29
C MET A 200 8.55 -14.78 26.22
N LEU A 201 7.51 -15.57 26.42
CA LEU A 201 6.80 -16.30 25.38
C LEU A 201 5.45 -15.65 25.18
N TYR A 202 4.99 -15.57 23.92
CA TYR A 202 3.65 -15.11 23.64
C TYR A 202 3.01 -15.86 22.47
N VAL A 203 1.69 -15.89 22.47
CA VAL A 203 0.86 -16.33 21.35
C VAL A 203 -0.20 -15.28 21.11
N GLY A 204 -0.21 -14.69 19.90
CA GLY A 204 -1.21 -13.73 19.44
C GLY A 204 -2.29 -14.42 18.62
N LYS A 205 -3.56 -14.26 19.01
CA LYS A 205 -4.73 -14.92 18.42
C LYS A 205 -5.79 -13.91 18.02
N HIS A 206 -6.50 -14.22 16.97
CA HIS A 206 -7.77 -13.61 16.63
C HIS A 206 -8.87 -14.03 17.60
N VAL A 207 -10.01 -13.33 17.57
CA VAL A 207 -11.17 -13.67 18.44
C VAL A 207 -11.74 -15.06 18.12
N ASP A 208 -11.56 -15.55 16.89
CA ASP A 208 -11.94 -16.92 16.49
C ASP A 208 -10.97 -18.01 16.97
N GLY A 209 -9.88 -17.62 17.65
CA GLY A 209 -8.86 -18.52 18.18
C GLY A 209 -7.72 -18.85 17.21
N SER A 210 -7.79 -18.43 15.94
CA SER A 210 -6.69 -18.63 14.98
C SER A 210 -5.47 -17.79 15.37
N VAL A 211 -4.27 -18.35 15.18
CA VAL A 211 -3.00 -17.73 15.58
C VAL A 211 -2.48 -16.89 14.42
N PHE A 212 -2.17 -15.61 14.66
CA PHE A 212 -1.54 -14.73 13.69
C PHE A 212 -0.03 -14.53 13.94
N ASP A 213 0.39 -14.66 15.19
CA ASP A 213 1.80 -14.53 15.58
C ASP A 213 2.09 -15.31 16.85
N GLN A 214 3.32 -15.83 16.98
CA GLN A 214 3.77 -16.49 18.19
C GLN A 214 5.30 -16.50 18.26
N SER A 215 5.84 -16.43 19.47
CA SER A 215 7.25 -16.70 19.69
C SER A 215 7.52 -18.21 19.60
N ARG A 216 8.56 -18.62 18.86
CA ARG A 216 9.00 -20.02 18.75
C ARG A 216 9.78 -20.46 19.98
N ASP A 217 10.47 -19.52 20.60
CA ASP A 217 11.28 -19.68 21.79
C ASP A 217 11.17 -18.40 22.62
N THR A 218 11.78 -18.36 23.81
CA THR A 218 11.81 -17.15 24.61
C THR A 218 12.45 -16.01 23.80
N THR A 219 11.70 -14.94 23.62
CA THR A 219 12.15 -13.74 22.91
C THR A 219 12.22 -12.57 23.86
N SER A 220 13.05 -11.57 23.52
CA SER A 220 13.12 -10.31 24.27
C SER A 220 12.40 -9.24 23.46
N LEU A 221 11.34 -8.65 24.03
CA LEU A 221 10.60 -7.54 23.44
C LEU A 221 10.75 -6.30 24.32
N ASN A 222 10.98 -5.15 23.67
CA ASN A 222 11.03 -3.87 24.36
C ASN A 222 9.60 -3.33 24.54
N THR A 223 9.22 -3.00 25.78
CA THR A 223 7.88 -2.48 26.10
C THR A 223 7.55 -1.19 25.35
N GLY A 224 8.52 -0.34 25.01
CA GLY A 224 8.32 0.87 24.23
C GLY A 224 8.15 0.65 22.71
N SER A 225 8.35 -0.58 22.22
CA SER A 225 8.32 -0.91 20.78
C SER A 225 7.09 -1.73 20.35
N VAL A 226 6.16 -1.99 21.26
CA VAL A 226 4.94 -2.77 21.03
C VAL A 226 3.71 -1.88 21.06
N VAL A 227 2.54 -2.42 20.68
CA VAL A 227 1.27 -1.67 20.75
C VAL A 227 0.90 -1.39 22.20
N LYS A 228 0.18 -0.28 22.44
CA LYS A 228 -0.10 0.25 23.78
C LYS A 228 -0.74 -0.76 24.72
N GLY A 229 -1.71 -1.53 24.24
CA GLY A 229 -2.38 -2.53 25.06
C GLY A 229 -1.46 -3.70 25.45
N PHE A 230 -0.53 -4.09 24.58
CA PHE A 230 0.48 -5.11 24.90
C PHE A 230 1.51 -4.57 25.90
N GLN A 231 1.96 -3.33 25.73
CA GLN A 231 2.81 -2.63 26.69
C GLN A 231 2.17 -2.61 28.08
N GLU A 232 0.93 -2.14 28.17
CA GLU A 232 0.18 -2.08 29.41
C GLU A 232 0.05 -3.47 30.07
N ALA A 233 -0.31 -4.50 29.28
CA ALA A 233 -0.40 -5.87 29.77
C ALA A 233 0.93 -6.34 30.38
N VAL A 234 2.06 -6.14 29.69
CA VAL A 234 3.38 -6.53 30.21
C VAL A 234 3.77 -5.73 31.45
N MET A 235 3.44 -4.42 31.51
CA MET A 235 3.72 -3.61 32.69
C MET A 235 2.88 -4.01 33.93
N LEU A 236 1.73 -4.67 33.76
CA LEU A 236 0.98 -5.30 34.85
C LEU A 236 1.58 -6.64 35.31
N MET A 237 2.51 -7.20 34.54
CA MET A 237 3.17 -8.48 34.86
C MET A 237 4.48 -8.24 35.62
N SER A 238 5.01 -9.33 36.17
CA SER A 238 6.35 -9.41 36.75
C SER A 238 7.01 -10.72 36.32
N PRO A 239 8.33 -10.87 36.46
CA PRO A 239 9.02 -12.11 36.10
C PRO A 239 8.35 -13.36 36.67
N GLY A 240 8.14 -14.36 35.83
CA GLY A 240 7.43 -15.61 36.18
C GLY A 240 5.91 -15.53 36.05
N ALA A 241 5.32 -14.39 35.71
CA ALA A 241 3.88 -14.24 35.51
C ALA A 241 3.40 -14.90 34.22
N LYS A 242 2.12 -15.29 34.21
CA LYS A 242 1.39 -15.72 33.01
C LYS A 242 0.03 -15.05 32.95
N MET A 243 -0.33 -14.48 31.79
CA MET A 243 -1.53 -13.67 31.59
C MET A 243 -2.19 -14.00 30.25
N VAL A 244 -3.52 -13.91 30.24
CA VAL A 244 -4.28 -13.71 29.00
C VAL A 244 -4.68 -12.24 28.95
N ALA A 245 -4.31 -11.56 27.87
CA ALA A 245 -4.64 -10.15 27.61
C ALA A 245 -5.50 -10.06 26.35
N VAL A 246 -6.62 -9.33 26.44
CA VAL A 246 -7.52 -9.05 25.33
C VAL A 246 -7.49 -7.57 25.05
N LEU A 247 -6.99 -7.21 23.87
CA LEU A 247 -6.71 -5.84 23.46
C LEU A 247 -7.80 -5.40 22.47
N PRO A 248 -8.70 -4.49 22.84
CA PRO A 248 -9.53 -3.80 21.86
C PRO A 248 -8.69 -3.13 20.78
N ALA A 249 -9.25 -2.97 19.57
CA ALA A 249 -8.54 -2.41 18.43
C ALA A 249 -7.84 -1.08 18.75
N ASP A 250 -8.46 -0.20 19.53
CA ASP A 250 -7.97 1.16 19.81
C ASP A 250 -6.64 1.19 20.57
N ILE A 251 -6.34 0.16 21.33
CA ILE A 251 -5.04 0.00 22.03
C ILE A 251 -4.14 -1.06 21.36
N ALA A 252 -4.56 -1.59 20.21
CA ALA A 252 -3.82 -2.53 19.36
C ALA A 252 -3.44 -1.86 18.02
N TYR A 253 -3.98 -2.32 16.90
CA TYR A 253 -3.65 -1.80 15.56
C TYR A 253 -4.70 -0.85 14.98
N GLY A 254 -5.77 -0.55 15.71
CA GLY A 254 -6.80 0.43 15.35
C GLY A 254 -7.44 0.16 13.98
N ASP A 255 -7.88 1.25 13.34
CA ASP A 255 -8.43 1.20 11.98
C ASP A 255 -7.35 1.06 10.89
N ARG A 256 -6.08 1.08 11.27
CA ARG A 256 -4.98 0.81 10.35
C ARG A 256 -4.85 -0.68 10.01
N GLY A 257 -5.05 -1.57 11.00
CA GLY A 257 -4.72 -2.98 10.89
C GLY A 257 -3.21 -3.22 10.72
N ALA A 258 -2.80 -4.45 10.46
CA ALA A 258 -1.40 -4.78 10.22
C ALA A 258 -1.22 -5.89 9.17
N GLY A 259 -0.02 -5.95 8.56
CA GLY A 259 0.34 -6.99 7.61
C GLY A 259 -0.46 -6.98 6.32
N ARG A 260 -0.74 -5.79 5.75
CA ARG A 260 -1.47 -5.67 4.47
C ARG A 260 -0.67 -6.32 3.34
N ARG A 261 -1.25 -7.31 2.69
CA ARG A 261 -0.71 -8.01 1.54
C ARG A 261 -1.00 -7.27 0.24
N GLN A 262 -0.33 -7.64 -0.85
CA GLN A 262 -0.54 -7.04 -2.18
C GLN A 262 -1.97 -7.22 -2.72
N ASN A 263 -2.66 -8.28 -2.33
CA ASN A 263 -4.06 -8.54 -2.67
C ASN A 263 -5.07 -7.71 -1.84
N GLY A 264 -4.58 -6.85 -0.95
CA GLY A 264 -5.40 -6.02 -0.07
C GLY A 264 -5.86 -6.67 1.23
N GLU A 265 -5.56 -7.96 1.45
CA GLU A 265 -5.85 -8.64 2.71
C GLU A 265 -4.91 -8.21 3.83
N PHE A 266 -5.35 -8.37 5.05
CA PHE A 266 -4.60 -8.05 6.26
C PHE A 266 -4.32 -9.31 7.07
N SER A 267 -3.15 -9.38 7.70
CA SER A 267 -2.89 -10.38 8.74
C SER A 267 -3.69 -10.06 10.02
N ILE A 268 -3.80 -8.78 10.37
CA ILE A 268 -4.66 -8.24 11.42
C ILE A 268 -5.56 -7.20 10.77
N HIS A 269 -6.86 -7.45 10.74
CA HIS A 269 -7.82 -6.56 10.09
C HIS A 269 -7.99 -5.22 10.83
N PRO A 270 -8.34 -4.14 10.10
CA PRO A 270 -8.81 -2.91 10.73
C PRO A 270 -9.96 -3.18 11.72
N GLY A 271 -9.88 -2.58 12.90
CA GLY A 271 -10.92 -2.71 13.94
C GLY A 271 -10.89 -4.01 14.73
N GLU A 272 -9.87 -4.83 14.59
CA GLU A 272 -9.81 -6.15 15.18
C GLU A 272 -9.34 -6.14 16.63
N THR A 273 -10.08 -6.81 17.52
CA THR A 273 -9.68 -7.14 18.89
C THR A 273 -8.75 -8.34 18.88
N LEU A 274 -7.69 -8.29 19.66
CA LEU A 274 -6.66 -9.33 19.70
C LEU A 274 -6.56 -9.95 21.07
N ILE A 275 -6.18 -11.23 21.10
CA ILE A 275 -5.96 -12.00 22.31
C ILE A 275 -4.48 -12.38 22.36
N PHE A 276 -3.83 -12.13 23.48
CA PHE A 276 -2.45 -12.54 23.71
C PHE A 276 -2.37 -13.42 24.97
N GLU A 277 -1.77 -14.57 24.83
CA GLU A 277 -1.28 -15.34 25.96
C GLU A 277 0.20 -14.98 26.14
N ILE A 278 0.56 -14.46 27.30
CA ILE A 278 1.90 -13.95 27.59
C ILE A 278 2.43 -14.66 28.82
N GLU A 279 3.67 -15.15 28.75
CA GLU A 279 4.39 -15.72 29.87
C GLU A 279 5.76 -15.06 29.95
N THR A 280 6.07 -14.44 31.09
CA THR A 280 7.32 -13.72 31.34
C THR A 280 8.28 -14.55 32.17
N PHE A 281 9.58 -14.30 31.98
CA PHE A 281 10.65 -15.06 32.65
C PHE A 281 11.60 -14.16 33.37
N ASP A 282 12.20 -14.66 34.46
CA ASP A 282 13.34 -14.00 35.09
C ASP A 282 14.46 -13.82 34.05
N SER A 283 14.99 -12.62 33.95
CA SER A 283 16.16 -12.35 33.18
C SER A 283 17.39 -12.30 34.11
N PRO A 284 18.30 -13.22 33.99
CA PRO A 284 19.69 -12.85 34.11
C PRO A 284 20.14 -12.36 32.74
N VAL A 285 19.93 -11.11 32.39
CA VAL A 285 20.70 -10.51 31.29
C VAL A 285 22.10 -10.25 31.85
N LYS A 286 22.95 -11.24 31.82
CA LYS A 286 24.39 -10.99 31.66
C LYS A 286 24.56 -10.53 30.21
N ALA A 287 24.99 -9.30 30.07
CA ALA A 287 25.55 -8.81 28.81
C ALA A 287 26.82 -9.64 28.53
N GLU A 288 26.65 -10.75 27.83
CA GLU A 288 27.74 -11.42 27.09
C GLU A 288 27.13 -12.47 26.15
N GLU A 289 27.54 -12.36 24.88
CA GLU A 289 27.21 -13.22 23.71
C GLU A 289 26.07 -12.78 22.80
N ALA A 290 26.25 -11.59 22.22
CA ALA A 290 25.68 -11.26 20.93
C ALA A 290 26.42 -12.02 19.82
N LYS A 291 25.98 -13.23 19.49
CA LYS A 291 26.29 -13.94 18.22
C LYS A 291 25.29 -15.04 17.95
N VAL A 292 24.07 -14.70 17.66
CA VAL A 292 23.21 -15.48 16.77
C VAL A 292 22.29 -14.48 16.04
N ALA A 293 22.24 -14.59 14.72
CA ALA A 293 21.51 -13.69 13.83
C ALA A 293 20.02 -13.63 14.14
N PRO A 294 19.39 -12.45 14.08
CA PRO A 294 17.97 -12.32 14.37
C PRO A 294 17.12 -12.89 13.24
N ALA A 295 16.14 -13.73 13.58
CA ALA A 295 15.02 -14.02 12.70
C ALA A 295 14.20 -12.74 12.49
N PRO A 296 13.57 -12.55 11.31
CA PRO A 296 12.98 -11.27 10.95
C PRO A 296 11.76 -10.98 11.80
N ALA A 297 11.89 -10.01 12.70
CA ALA A 297 10.77 -9.34 13.32
C ALA A 297 9.92 -8.70 12.20
N ALA A 298 8.60 -8.77 12.33
CA ALA A 298 7.67 -8.07 11.44
C ALA A 298 7.99 -6.57 11.47
N SER A 299 8.83 -6.13 10.52
CA SER A 299 9.26 -4.75 10.43
C SER A 299 8.11 -3.90 9.91
N ALA A 300 7.74 -2.89 10.69
CA ALA A 300 7.05 -1.73 10.16
C ALA A 300 7.89 -1.19 8.99
N ALA A 301 7.46 -1.45 7.77
CA ALA A 301 8.16 -1.06 6.56
C ALA A 301 8.19 0.45 6.43
N LYS A 302 9.33 1.06 6.77
CA LYS A 302 9.71 2.36 6.20
C LYS A 302 10.07 2.13 4.74
N ALA A 303 9.18 2.48 3.84
CA ALA A 303 9.48 2.56 2.42
C ALA A 303 10.55 3.64 2.19
N LYS A 304 11.78 3.22 1.99
CA LYS A 304 12.80 4.05 1.33
C LYS A 304 12.93 3.57 -0.10
N SER A 305 12.31 4.30 -1.01
CA SER A 305 12.59 4.19 -2.44
C SER A 305 13.98 4.77 -2.70
N GLY A 306 14.94 3.91 -2.91
CA GLY A 306 16.27 4.26 -3.38
C GLY A 306 16.58 3.47 -4.64
N VAL A 307 16.15 3.99 -5.79
CA VAL A 307 16.63 3.50 -7.09
C VAL A 307 18.00 4.12 -7.33
N ARG A 308 19.04 3.33 -7.17
CA ARG A 308 20.39 3.66 -7.69
C ARG A 308 20.79 2.59 -8.69
N ALA A 309 20.57 2.88 -9.97
CA ALA A 309 21.15 2.13 -11.07
C ALA A 309 22.67 2.31 -11.04
N LYS A 310 23.40 1.24 -10.76
CA LYS A 310 24.83 1.14 -11.08
C LYS A 310 24.95 0.51 -12.48
N ASN A 311 25.30 1.34 -13.43
CA ASN A 311 25.79 0.92 -14.72
C ASN A 311 27.30 0.71 -14.59
N THR A 312 27.74 -0.54 -14.57
CA THR A 312 29.16 -0.90 -14.68
C THR A 312 29.40 -1.42 -16.08
N ASN A 313 30.08 -0.61 -16.88
CA ASN A 313 30.66 -1.08 -18.14
C ASN A 313 32.19 -1.20 -17.95
N PRO A 314 32.79 -2.36 -18.17
CA PRO A 314 34.23 -2.53 -18.06
C PRO A 314 34.90 -2.39 -19.44
N GLY A 315 35.96 -1.59 -19.46
CA GLY A 315 37.08 -1.87 -20.36
C GLY A 315 37.22 -1.00 -21.61
N LYS A 316 38.19 -0.11 -21.56
CA LYS A 316 39.28 -0.15 -22.54
C LYS A 316 40.46 0.71 -22.09
N LYS A 317 41.54 0.05 -21.74
CA LYS A 317 42.89 0.64 -21.66
C LYS A 317 43.31 1.04 -23.07
N THR A 318 43.80 2.28 -23.25
CA THR A 318 44.85 2.57 -24.21
C THR A 318 45.77 3.64 -23.66
N ASN A 319 46.97 3.26 -23.58
CA ASN A 319 48.19 3.98 -23.30
C ASN A 319 48.56 4.90 -24.47
N THR A 320 49.02 6.13 -24.25
CA THR A 320 50.16 6.76 -24.97
C THR A 320 50.45 8.15 -24.41
N LYS A 321 51.52 8.28 -23.77
CA LYS A 321 52.82 8.98 -23.98
C LYS A 321 52.78 10.39 -24.55
N LYS A 322 53.36 11.32 -23.74
CA LYS A 322 54.35 12.37 -24.00
C LYS A 322 54.13 13.38 -25.11
N GLY A 323 54.30 14.66 -24.76
CA GLY A 323 54.76 15.71 -25.65
C GLY A 323 54.75 17.08 -24.98
N LYS A 324 55.96 17.54 -24.61
CA LYS A 324 56.35 18.91 -24.26
C LYS A 324 55.96 19.95 -25.34
N LYS A 325 55.44 21.06 -25.02
CA LYS A 325 56.06 22.40 -25.08
C LYS A 325 55.15 23.41 -24.45
#